data_d772b2b70f095e6c1c71efc26619d024
#
_entry.id   d772b2b70f095e6c1c71efc26619d024
#
_cell.length_a   1.000
_cell.length_b   1.000
_cell.length_c   1.000
_cell.angle_alpha   90.00
_cell.angle_beta   90.00
_cell.angle_gamma   90.00
#
_symmetry.space_group_name_H-M   'P 1'
#
loop_
_entity.id
_entity.type
_entity.pdbx_description
1 polymer ?
#
loop_
_entity_poly.entity_id
_entity_poly.type
_entity_poly.pdbx_seq_one_letter_code
_entity_poly.pdbx_strand_id
1 'polypeptide(L)'
;DQNEELREGAPSGYDGGPMEVKVIELGGDGGVETDAACVAQTIRELVESGFEVREKSGGTRPCGYGDVCVLLRTRAGFPIYEAALSALEVPVYADTGEDYLQSPEVSVVLSLLRVVDNPAQDVYMAAVMLSPVGGFEPDDLARLRAESPDTTLYAALLKSGGEKERALCTLLGELRAMAQTKSPADLCAEIYARTNCYAAAGAMENGAARRENLRRFAAFAAASSQSGAAGLSAFVRYADAAQQTGAGSGAAPVRAPEGRVCIMTVHRSKGLEFPVVILADTQHSFNLRDAAENVLFHPKLGAGLTLRGAGGLYATAPHRAIKLAVTAESVSEEMRV
;
A
#
# COMPACT_ATOMS: atom_id res chain seq x y z
N ASP A 1 5.31 -26.58 19.31
CA ASP A 1 6.74 -26.23 19.30
C ASP A 1 6.98 -25.19 20.39
N GLN A 2 7.92 -25.43 21.32
CA GLN A 2 8.17 -24.55 22.48
C GLN A 2 8.60 -23.11 22.08
N ASN A 3 8.88 -22.88 20.82
CA ASN A 3 9.26 -21.57 20.27
C ASN A 3 8.09 -20.76 19.71
N GLU A 4 6.87 -21.32 19.67
CA GLU A 4 5.66 -20.65 19.17
C GLU A 4 4.68 -20.30 20.30
N GLU A 5 5.05 -20.55 21.54
CA GLU A 5 4.25 -20.19 22.70
C GLU A 5 4.23 -18.67 22.85
N LEU A 6 3.04 -18.08 22.74
CA LEU A 6 2.85 -16.65 22.99
C LEU A 6 3.19 -16.37 24.45
N ARG A 7 4.26 -15.60 24.68
CA ARG A 7 4.65 -15.15 26.02
C ARG A 7 4.16 -13.74 26.23
N GLU A 8 3.64 -13.49 27.40
CA GLU A 8 3.26 -12.15 27.84
C GLU A 8 4.47 -11.21 27.76
N GLY A 9 4.42 -10.24 26.85
CA GLY A 9 5.49 -9.27 26.62
C GLY A 9 5.27 -7.93 27.31
N ALA A 10 4.08 -7.72 27.88
CA ALA A 10 3.77 -6.51 28.63
C ALA A 10 4.38 -6.53 30.03
N PRO A 11 4.83 -5.39 30.58
CA PRO A 11 5.24 -5.33 32.00
C PRO A 11 4.09 -5.81 32.88
N SER A 12 4.43 -6.61 33.88
CA SER A 12 3.50 -7.20 34.86
C SER A 12 2.47 -6.18 35.34
N GLY A 13 1.18 -6.46 35.19
CA GLY A 13 0.08 -5.64 35.66
C GLY A 13 -0.92 -5.18 34.60
N TYR A 14 -0.95 -5.80 33.43
CA TYR A 14 -2.07 -5.62 32.49
C TYR A 14 -3.28 -6.43 32.98
N ASP A 15 -4.22 -5.73 33.57
CA ASP A 15 -5.55 -6.26 33.94
C ASP A 15 -6.53 -6.00 32.78
N GLY A 16 -6.12 -6.35 31.57
CA GLY A 16 -7.01 -6.36 30.40
C GLY A 16 -8.12 -7.36 30.66
N GLY A 17 -9.36 -6.93 30.47
CA GLY A 17 -10.51 -7.85 30.54
C GLY A 17 -10.37 -9.03 29.58
N PRO A 18 -11.18 -10.07 29.73
CA PRO A 18 -11.15 -11.22 28.85
C PRO A 18 -11.44 -10.79 27.40
N MET A 19 -10.88 -11.50 26.43
CA MET A 19 -11.20 -11.33 25.04
C MET A 19 -12.72 -11.49 24.84
N GLU A 20 -13.35 -10.50 24.23
CA GLU A 20 -14.79 -10.55 23.91
C GLU A 20 -14.98 -11.21 22.55
N VAL A 21 -15.84 -12.21 22.48
CA VAL A 21 -16.22 -12.87 21.22
C VAL A 21 -17.67 -12.52 20.93
N LYS A 22 -17.92 -11.80 19.82
CA LYS A 22 -19.27 -11.53 19.31
C LYS A 22 -19.63 -12.53 18.22
N VAL A 23 -20.66 -13.33 18.46
CA VAL A 23 -21.20 -14.26 17.46
C VAL A 23 -22.40 -13.61 16.81
N ILE A 24 -22.35 -13.46 15.49
CA ILE A 24 -23.40 -12.86 14.68
C ILE A 24 -24.13 -13.99 13.93
N GLU A 25 -25.43 -14.15 14.18
CA GLU A 25 -26.26 -15.06 13.40
C GLU A 25 -26.66 -14.40 12.09
N LEU A 26 -26.12 -14.90 10.97
CA LEU A 26 -26.42 -14.40 9.64
C LEU A 26 -27.70 -15.05 9.11
N GLY A 27 -28.78 -14.28 9.02
CA GLY A 27 -30.02 -14.72 8.37
C GLY A 27 -29.94 -14.57 6.84
N GLY A 28 -30.01 -15.67 6.11
CA GLY A 28 -30.13 -15.63 4.65
C GLY A 28 -28.88 -15.11 3.93
N ASP A 29 -29.02 -14.06 3.11
CA ASP A 29 -27.92 -13.47 2.32
C ASP A 29 -27.04 -12.48 3.12
N GLY A 30 -27.17 -12.40 4.44
CA GLY A 30 -26.37 -11.53 5.30
C GLY A 30 -24.94 -12.03 5.42
N GLY A 31 -24.02 -11.42 4.70
CA GLY A 31 -22.61 -11.77 4.67
C GLY A 31 -21.72 -10.76 5.41
N VAL A 32 -20.64 -10.38 4.75
CA VAL A 32 -19.62 -9.43 5.23
C VAL A 32 -20.21 -8.06 5.58
N GLU A 33 -21.30 -7.64 4.90
CA GLU A 33 -22.00 -6.38 5.18
C GLU A 33 -22.61 -6.34 6.58
N THR A 34 -23.17 -7.45 7.05
CA THR A 34 -23.76 -7.55 8.41
C THR A 34 -22.66 -7.51 9.47
N ASP A 35 -21.56 -8.22 9.22
CA ASP A 35 -20.38 -8.18 10.10
C ASP A 35 -19.79 -6.76 10.16
N ALA A 36 -19.61 -6.11 9.01
CA ALA A 36 -19.10 -4.74 8.94
C ALA A 36 -20.00 -3.72 9.66
N ALA A 37 -21.33 -3.87 9.55
CA ALA A 37 -22.28 -3.02 10.27
C ALA A 37 -22.19 -3.23 11.80
N CYS A 38 -22.06 -4.49 12.24
CA CYS A 38 -21.88 -4.81 13.65
C CYS A 38 -20.55 -4.26 14.21
N VAL A 39 -19.48 -4.39 13.46
CA VAL A 39 -18.17 -3.82 13.81
C VAL A 39 -18.24 -2.30 13.93
N ALA A 40 -18.86 -1.63 12.95
CA ALA A 40 -19.00 -0.18 12.97
C ALA A 40 -19.83 0.31 14.16
N GLN A 41 -20.93 -0.37 14.46
CA GLN A 41 -21.76 -0.07 15.64
C GLN A 41 -20.98 -0.28 16.95
N THR A 42 -20.24 -1.38 17.06
CA THR A 42 -19.41 -1.69 18.23
C THR A 42 -18.36 -0.60 18.47
N ILE A 43 -17.70 -0.13 17.43
CA ILE A 43 -16.68 0.93 17.52
C ILE A 43 -17.31 2.23 18.00
N ARG A 44 -18.46 2.59 17.46
CA ARG A 44 -19.18 3.80 17.88
C ARG A 44 -19.58 3.72 19.35
N GLU A 45 -20.16 2.60 19.78
CA GLU A 45 -20.54 2.35 21.17
C GLU A 45 -19.36 2.42 22.13
N LEU A 46 -18.21 1.83 21.79
CA LEU A 46 -16.99 1.90 22.58
C LEU A 46 -16.53 3.33 22.81
N VAL A 47 -16.53 4.17 21.76
CA VAL A 47 -16.08 5.56 21.87
C VAL A 47 -17.12 6.41 22.61
N GLU A 48 -18.41 6.27 22.29
CA GLU A 48 -19.50 7.04 22.91
C GLU A 48 -19.70 6.68 24.40
N SER A 49 -19.44 5.43 24.81
CA SER A 49 -19.50 5.00 26.22
C SER A 49 -18.35 5.54 27.07
N GLY A 50 -17.30 6.11 26.42
CA GLY A 50 -16.10 6.55 27.12
C GLY A 50 -15.26 5.39 27.65
N PHE A 51 -15.26 4.25 26.95
CA PHE A 51 -14.41 3.09 27.28
C PHE A 51 -12.97 3.53 27.55
N GLU A 52 -12.39 3.12 28.67
CA GLU A 52 -11.05 3.54 29.05
C GLU A 52 -9.97 2.68 28.39
N VAL A 53 -8.99 3.33 27.79
CA VAL A 53 -7.78 2.69 27.24
C VAL A 53 -6.54 3.13 28.02
N ARG A 54 -5.56 2.24 28.12
CA ARG A 54 -4.32 2.52 28.84
C ARG A 54 -3.36 3.33 27.99
N GLU A 55 -2.74 4.31 28.59
CA GLU A 55 -1.64 5.06 27.95
C GLU A 55 -0.30 4.38 28.16
N LYS A 56 0.62 4.57 27.21
CA LYS A 56 2.02 4.07 27.35
C LYS A 56 2.75 4.69 28.56
N SER A 57 2.30 5.86 29.01
CA SER A 57 2.82 6.58 30.18
C SER A 57 2.34 6.04 31.53
N GLY A 58 1.36 5.13 31.54
CA GLY A 58 0.85 4.47 32.76
C GLY A 58 -0.40 5.11 33.35
N GLY A 59 -1.24 5.78 32.56
CA GLY A 59 -2.58 6.26 32.93
C GLY A 59 -3.67 5.60 32.10
N THR A 60 -4.94 5.96 32.37
CA THR A 60 -6.09 5.63 31.51
C THR A 60 -6.69 6.91 30.93
N ARG A 61 -7.25 6.82 29.75
CA ARG A 61 -8.03 7.88 29.10
C ARG A 61 -9.18 7.29 28.32
N PRO A 62 -10.22 8.09 27.98
CA PRO A 62 -11.28 7.65 27.11
C PRO A 62 -10.73 7.20 25.74
N CYS A 63 -11.29 6.12 25.21
CA CYS A 63 -10.99 5.60 23.88
C CYS A 63 -11.43 6.59 22.80
N GLY A 64 -10.53 6.88 21.87
CA GLY A 64 -10.86 7.63 20.65
C GLY A 64 -10.82 6.72 19.44
N TYR A 65 -11.35 7.18 18.31
CA TYR A 65 -11.34 6.40 17.05
C TYR A 65 -9.93 6.00 16.59
N GLY A 66 -8.92 6.81 16.90
CA GLY A 66 -7.53 6.48 16.55
C GLY A 66 -6.88 5.37 17.40
N ASP A 67 -7.56 4.90 18.43
CA ASP A 67 -7.11 3.80 19.27
C ASP A 67 -7.56 2.43 18.74
N VAL A 68 -8.50 2.42 17.78
CA VAL A 68 -9.15 1.22 17.29
C VAL A 68 -8.54 0.78 15.97
N CYS A 69 -8.18 -0.51 15.89
CA CYS A 69 -7.75 -1.16 14.68
C CYS A 69 -8.68 -2.33 14.34
N VAL A 70 -9.20 -2.33 13.12
CA VAL A 70 -9.95 -3.45 12.55
C VAL A 70 -8.99 -4.28 11.72
N LEU A 71 -8.81 -5.54 12.10
CA LEU A 71 -7.98 -6.49 11.39
C LEU A 71 -8.82 -7.39 10.52
N LEU A 72 -8.49 -7.41 9.24
CA LEU A 72 -9.11 -8.29 8.25
C LEU A 72 -8.04 -9.24 7.68
N ARG A 73 -8.48 -10.40 7.25
CA ARG A 73 -7.58 -11.37 6.63
C ARG A 73 -7.15 -10.95 5.24
N THR A 74 -8.06 -10.40 4.44
CA THR A 74 -7.83 -9.95 3.07
C THR A 74 -8.28 -8.51 2.87
N ARG A 75 -7.74 -7.85 1.86
CA ARG A 75 -8.11 -6.47 1.49
C ARG A 75 -9.45 -6.37 0.79
N ALA A 76 -9.97 -7.48 0.27
CA ALA A 76 -11.23 -7.49 -0.49
C ALA A 76 -12.40 -6.94 0.31
N GLY A 77 -12.40 -7.12 1.64
CA GLY A 77 -13.43 -6.60 2.54
C GLY A 77 -13.30 -5.10 2.87
N PHE A 78 -12.13 -4.46 2.66
CA PHE A 78 -11.88 -3.08 3.10
C PHE A 78 -12.97 -2.09 2.68
N PRO A 79 -13.41 -2.04 1.40
CA PRO A 79 -14.44 -1.09 0.99
C PRO A 79 -15.78 -1.25 1.73
N ILE A 80 -16.12 -2.48 2.13
CA ILE A 80 -17.37 -2.79 2.84
C ILE A 80 -17.31 -2.22 4.26
N TYR A 81 -16.19 -2.44 4.97
CA TYR A 81 -15.99 -1.88 6.31
C TYR A 81 -15.83 -0.36 6.30
N GLU A 82 -15.16 0.21 5.30
CA GLU A 82 -15.09 1.66 5.12
C GLU A 82 -16.47 2.28 4.92
N ALA A 83 -17.30 1.67 4.07
CA ALA A 83 -18.66 2.12 3.84
C ALA A 83 -19.52 2.03 5.11
N ALA A 84 -19.43 0.93 5.87
CA ALA A 84 -20.18 0.75 7.11
C ALA A 84 -19.77 1.77 8.20
N LEU A 85 -18.47 2.03 8.38
CA LEU A 85 -17.95 3.03 9.31
C LEU A 85 -18.36 4.44 8.88
N SER A 86 -18.23 4.75 7.59
CA SER A 86 -18.60 6.07 7.05
C SER A 86 -20.10 6.34 7.16
N ALA A 87 -20.97 5.32 7.03
CA ALA A 87 -22.41 5.45 7.22
C ALA A 87 -22.80 5.84 8.65
N LEU A 88 -21.95 5.55 9.63
CA LEU A 88 -22.10 5.96 11.03
C LEU A 88 -21.28 7.22 11.38
N GLU A 89 -20.75 7.92 10.38
CA GLU A 89 -19.87 9.11 10.54
C GLU A 89 -18.60 8.82 11.36
N VAL A 90 -18.17 7.54 11.44
CA VAL A 90 -16.93 7.15 12.09
C VAL A 90 -15.76 7.42 11.14
N PRO A 91 -14.80 8.27 11.52
CA PRO A 91 -13.66 8.57 10.68
C PRO A 91 -12.78 7.33 10.53
N VAL A 92 -12.54 6.91 9.30
CA VAL A 92 -11.83 5.68 8.96
C VAL A 92 -10.62 5.95 8.08
N TYR A 93 -9.62 5.09 8.17
CA TYR A 93 -8.46 4.99 7.31
C TYR A 93 -8.18 3.51 7.01
N ALA A 94 -8.32 3.10 5.75
CA ALA A 94 -7.93 1.76 5.34
C ALA A 94 -6.48 1.76 4.85
N ASP A 95 -5.63 0.93 5.49
CA ASP A 95 -4.29 0.64 4.98
C ASP A 95 -4.39 -0.39 3.86
N THR A 96 -4.80 0.07 2.68
CA THR A 96 -4.96 -0.78 1.49
C THR A 96 -3.66 -1.49 1.12
N GLY A 97 -2.54 -1.08 1.71
CA GLY A 97 -1.22 -1.60 1.37
C GLY A 97 -0.93 -1.46 -0.12
N GLU A 98 -1.70 -0.62 -0.81
CA GLU A 98 -1.35 -0.22 -2.17
C GLU A 98 0.05 0.37 -2.11
N ASP A 99 0.86 -0.10 -3.00
CA ASP A 99 2.19 0.45 -3.17
C ASP A 99 2.02 1.91 -3.61
N TYR A 100 2.11 2.83 -2.63
CA TYR A 100 1.96 4.26 -2.91
C TYR A 100 2.95 4.73 -4.00
N LEU A 101 4.02 3.98 -4.25
CA LEU A 101 4.95 4.22 -5.35
C LEU A 101 4.30 3.99 -6.72
N GLN A 102 3.20 3.24 -6.77
CA GLN A 102 2.41 3.00 -7.99
C GLN A 102 1.20 3.93 -8.09
N SER A 103 0.92 4.74 -7.07
CA SER A 103 -0.19 5.68 -7.11
C SER A 103 0.02 6.72 -8.23
N PRO A 104 -1.05 7.18 -8.90
CA PRO A 104 -0.94 8.09 -10.04
C PRO A 104 -0.16 9.36 -9.75
N GLU A 105 -0.39 10.00 -8.59
CA GLU A 105 0.29 11.22 -8.18
C GLU A 105 1.79 11.01 -7.94
N VAL A 106 2.19 9.90 -7.34
CA VAL A 106 3.61 9.55 -7.14
C VAL A 106 4.26 9.14 -8.45
N SER A 107 3.55 8.40 -9.30
CA SER A 107 4.02 8.00 -10.63
C SER A 107 4.37 9.20 -11.51
N VAL A 108 3.60 10.30 -11.43
CA VAL A 108 3.91 11.55 -12.12
C VAL A 108 5.22 12.17 -11.61
N VAL A 109 5.38 12.29 -10.29
CA VAL A 109 6.59 12.87 -9.68
C VAL A 109 7.81 12.00 -9.98
N LEU A 110 7.68 10.68 -9.87
CA LEU A 110 8.77 9.75 -10.17
C LEU A 110 9.12 9.78 -11.66
N SER A 111 8.14 9.92 -12.56
CA SER A 111 8.39 10.10 -14.00
C SER A 111 9.13 11.40 -14.27
N LEU A 112 8.78 12.49 -13.58
CA LEU A 112 9.50 13.75 -13.68
C LEU A 112 10.97 13.62 -13.22
N LEU A 113 11.21 12.93 -12.09
CA LEU A 113 12.57 12.65 -11.61
C LEU A 113 13.38 11.80 -12.60
N ARG A 114 12.76 10.79 -13.23
CA ARG A 114 13.38 9.98 -14.29
C ARG A 114 13.77 10.82 -15.51
N VAL A 115 12.90 11.75 -15.92
CA VAL A 115 13.15 12.68 -17.05
C VAL A 115 14.24 13.71 -16.68
N VAL A 116 14.27 14.17 -15.44
CA VAL A 116 15.35 15.04 -14.94
C VAL A 116 16.69 14.30 -14.97
N ASP A 117 16.72 13.04 -14.59
CA ASP A 117 17.93 12.19 -14.67
C ASP A 117 18.32 11.91 -16.13
N ASN A 118 17.38 11.43 -16.93
CA ASN A 118 17.59 11.13 -18.34
C ASN A 118 16.38 11.54 -19.21
N PRO A 119 16.44 12.68 -19.92
CA PRO A 119 15.34 13.19 -20.70
C PRO A 119 15.07 12.42 -22.01
N ALA A 120 15.93 11.48 -22.40
CA ALA A 120 15.73 10.65 -23.59
C ALA A 120 14.75 9.50 -23.40
N GLN A 121 14.07 9.41 -22.25
CA GLN A 121 13.10 8.36 -21.94
C GLN A 121 11.71 8.80 -22.33
N ASP A 122 11.29 8.52 -23.56
CA ASP A 122 10.03 9.00 -24.16
C ASP A 122 8.78 8.60 -23.37
N VAL A 123 8.75 7.39 -22.76
CA VAL A 123 7.60 6.93 -21.98
C VAL A 123 7.34 7.84 -20.77
N TYR A 124 8.38 8.16 -20.01
CA TYR A 124 8.26 9.02 -18.83
C TYR A 124 8.08 10.48 -19.23
N MET A 125 8.69 10.91 -20.35
CA MET A 125 8.47 12.24 -20.91
C MET A 125 6.99 12.42 -21.30
N ALA A 126 6.39 11.46 -22.00
CA ALA A 126 4.98 11.48 -22.34
C ALA A 126 4.08 11.51 -21.08
N ALA A 127 4.41 10.72 -20.06
CA ALA A 127 3.68 10.72 -18.79
C ALA A 127 3.73 12.08 -18.09
N VAL A 128 4.89 12.75 -18.10
CA VAL A 128 5.03 14.11 -17.55
C VAL A 128 4.24 15.13 -18.39
N MET A 129 4.33 15.06 -19.71
CA MET A 129 3.63 15.99 -20.61
C MET A 129 2.11 15.92 -20.43
N LEU A 130 1.55 14.69 -20.37
CA LEU A 130 0.09 14.46 -20.21
C LEU A 130 -0.42 14.65 -18.78
N SER A 131 0.47 14.88 -17.82
CA SER A 131 0.11 15.16 -16.43
C SER A 131 -0.25 16.62 -16.21
N PRO A 132 -0.85 16.97 -15.05
CA PRO A 132 -1.07 18.37 -14.66
C PRO A 132 0.20 19.22 -14.60
N VAL A 133 1.38 18.61 -14.54
CA VAL A 133 2.68 19.28 -14.56
C VAL A 133 3.01 19.81 -15.95
N GLY A 134 2.79 19.02 -16.99
CA GLY A 134 3.06 19.40 -18.38
C GLY A 134 1.90 20.14 -19.02
N GLY A 135 0.66 19.75 -18.76
CA GLY A 135 -0.54 20.36 -19.29
C GLY A 135 -0.73 20.18 -20.81
N PHE A 136 -0.13 19.13 -21.38
CA PHE A 136 -0.29 18.76 -22.78
C PHE A 136 -1.49 17.84 -22.97
N GLU A 137 -2.12 17.94 -24.13
CA GLU A 137 -3.16 17.02 -24.59
C GLU A 137 -2.56 15.92 -25.49
N PRO A 138 -3.22 14.79 -25.67
CA PRO A 138 -2.74 13.72 -26.57
C PRO A 138 -2.44 14.20 -27.99
N ASP A 139 -3.21 15.16 -28.51
CA ASP A 139 -3.03 15.75 -29.84
C ASP A 139 -1.72 16.56 -29.92
N ASP A 140 -1.29 17.20 -28.85
CA ASP A 140 0.00 17.90 -28.80
C ASP A 140 1.16 16.91 -28.98
N LEU A 141 1.08 15.74 -28.32
CA LEU A 141 2.09 14.69 -28.47
C LEU A 141 2.10 14.13 -29.89
N ALA A 142 0.91 13.87 -30.46
CA ALA A 142 0.78 13.38 -31.82
C ALA A 142 1.39 14.36 -32.83
N ARG A 143 1.15 15.67 -32.66
CA ARG A 143 1.74 16.73 -33.48
C ARG A 143 3.26 16.74 -33.36
N LEU A 144 3.80 16.75 -32.15
CA LEU A 144 5.24 16.75 -31.93
C LEU A 144 5.92 15.50 -32.55
N ARG A 145 5.27 14.34 -32.46
CA ARG A 145 5.77 13.11 -33.07
C ARG A 145 5.70 13.17 -34.60
N ALA A 146 4.64 13.71 -35.17
CA ALA A 146 4.51 13.88 -36.61
C ALA A 146 5.54 14.86 -37.23
N GLU A 147 5.85 15.94 -36.48
CA GLU A 147 6.88 16.92 -36.87
C GLU A 147 8.33 16.39 -36.70
N SER A 148 8.54 15.44 -35.81
CA SER A 148 9.87 14.90 -35.48
C SER A 148 9.84 13.40 -35.23
N PRO A 149 9.55 12.54 -36.26
CA PRO A 149 9.28 11.11 -36.06
C PRO A 149 10.47 10.31 -35.54
N ASP A 150 11.69 10.67 -35.91
CA ASP A 150 12.91 9.91 -35.64
C ASP A 150 13.71 10.47 -34.45
N THR A 151 13.12 11.35 -33.64
CA THR A 151 13.79 11.98 -32.49
C THR A 151 13.10 11.65 -31.18
N THR A 152 13.80 11.83 -30.05
CA THR A 152 13.17 11.74 -28.74
C THR A 152 12.16 12.86 -28.54
N LEU A 153 11.14 12.64 -27.70
CA LEU A 153 10.16 13.70 -27.36
C LEU A 153 10.84 14.94 -26.79
N TYR A 154 11.89 14.78 -26.01
CA TYR A 154 12.70 15.92 -25.50
C TYR A 154 13.32 16.74 -26.62
N ALA A 155 13.92 16.07 -27.62
CA ALA A 155 14.51 16.76 -28.76
C ALA A 155 13.44 17.45 -29.62
N ALA A 156 12.25 16.84 -29.75
CA ALA A 156 11.11 17.45 -30.43
C ALA A 156 10.61 18.69 -29.68
N LEU A 157 10.49 18.63 -28.34
CA LEU A 157 10.14 19.78 -27.49
C LEU A 157 11.10 20.96 -27.66
N LEU A 158 12.40 20.69 -27.68
CA LEU A 158 13.43 21.75 -27.88
C LEU A 158 13.33 22.43 -29.26
N LYS A 159 12.86 21.73 -30.28
CA LYS A 159 12.69 22.25 -31.63
C LYS A 159 11.38 23.00 -31.82
N SER A 160 10.32 22.59 -31.14
CA SER A 160 8.96 23.07 -31.39
C SER A 160 8.73 24.56 -31.08
N GLY A 161 9.42 25.11 -30.09
CA GLY A 161 9.34 26.56 -29.79
C GLY A 161 7.99 27.09 -29.32
N GLY A 162 7.01 26.25 -29.05
CA GLY A 162 5.71 26.61 -28.47
C GLY A 162 5.84 27.11 -27.03
N GLU A 163 4.82 27.74 -26.49
CA GLU A 163 4.85 28.31 -25.13
C GLU A 163 4.90 27.19 -24.07
N LYS A 164 4.05 26.18 -24.19
CA LYS A 164 4.02 25.00 -23.29
C LYS A 164 5.35 24.24 -23.34
N GLU A 165 5.88 24.03 -24.56
CA GLU A 165 7.13 23.31 -24.79
C GLU A 165 8.30 24.05 -24.15
N ARG A 166 8.39 25.37 -24.32
CA ARG A 166 9.41 26.20 -23.67
C ARG A 166 9.30 26.19 -22.15
N ALA A 167 8.08 26.31 -21.63
CA ALA A 167 7.85 26.27 -20.19
C ALA A 167 8.32 24.94 -19.57
N LEU A 168 7.97 23.79 -20.18
CA LEU A 168 8.41 22.49 -19.74
C LEU A 168 9.94 22.32 -19.86
N CYS A 169 10.53 22.73 -20.98
CA CYS A 169 11.99 22.67 -21.15
C CYS A 169 12.73 23.52 -20.10
N THR A 170 12.21 24.71 -19.76
CA THR A 170 12.77 25.58 -18.72
C THR A 170 12.70 24.90 -17.37
N LEU A 171 11.52 24.36 -16.97
CA LEU A 171 11.36 23.62 -15.72
C LEU A 171 12.34 22.44 -15.62
N LEU A 172 12.44 21.64 -16.68
CA LEU A 172 13.37 20.51 -16.72
C LEU A 172 14.84 20.97 -16.60
N GLY A 173 15.21 22.05 -17.28
CA GLY A 173 16.55 22.63 -17.17
C GLY A 173 16.89 23.09 -15.77
N GLU A 174 15.99 23.77 -15.09
CA GLU A 174 16.15 24.21 -13.71
C GLU A 174 16.24 23.03 -12.73
N LEU A 175 15.35 22.02 -12.84
CA LEU A 175 15.38 20.84 -11.99
C LEU A 175 16.67 20.03 -12.20
N ARG A 176 17.17 19.93 -13.43
CA ARG A 176 18.45 19.27 -13.73
C ARG A 176 19.65 19.99 -13.10
N ALA A 177 19.65 21.33 -13.15
CA ALA A 177 20.68 22.10 -12.47
C ALA A 177 20.65 21.88 -10.95
N MET A 178 19.46 21.86 -10.34
CA MET A 178 19.28 21.58 -8.91
C MET A 178 19.68 20.16 -8.54
N ALA A 179 19.42 19.17 -9.39
CA ALA A 179 19.76 17.77 -9.13
C ALA A 179 21.28 17.52 -8.98
N GLN A 180 22.11 18.45 -9.44
CA GLN A 180 23.56 18.35 -9.25
C GLN A 180 24.02 18.61 -7.81
N THR A 181 23.22 19.34 -7.03
CA THR A 181 23.59 19.81 -5.70
C THR A 181 22.61 19.44 -4.59
N LYS A 182 21.33 19.22 -4.94
CA LYS A 182 20.29 18.92 -3.98
C LYS A 182 20.10 17.41 -3.78
N SER A 183 19.68 17.04 -2.58
CA SER A 183 19.26 15.67 -2.31
C SER A 183 17.96 15.32 -3.07
N PRO A 184 17.66 14.02 -3.30
CA PRO A 184 16.39 13.61 -3.89
C PRO A 184 15.15 14.12 -3.13
N ALA A 185 15.22 14.20 -1.81
CA ALA A 185 14.14 14.74 -0.97
C ALA A 185 13.94 16.25 -1.19
N ASP A 186 15.02 17.01 -1.23
CA ASP A 186 14.95 18.45 -1.52
C ASP A 186 14.43 18.71 -2.93
N LEU A 187 14.81 17.85 -3.88
CA LEU A 187 14.32 17.94 -5.26
C LEU A 187 12.80 17.64 -5.33
N CYS A 188 12.31 16.69 -4.56
CA CYS A 188 10.86 16.46 -4.43
C CYS A 188 10.14 17.70 -3.87
N ALA A 189 10.69 18.34 -2.84
CA ALA A 189 10.12 19.57 -2.28
C ALA A 189 10.06 20.72 -3.32
N GLU A 190 11.12 20.89 -4.11
CA GLU A 190 11.14 21.87 -5.21
C GLU A 190 10.11 21.54 -6.30
N ILE A 191 9.97 20.28 -6.66
CA ILE A 191 8.93 19.84 -7.61
C ILE A 191 7.55 20.20 -7.08
N TYR A 192 7.24 19.90 -5.80
CA TYR A 192 5.93 20.19 -5.21
C TYR A 192 5.65 21.69 -5.18
N ALA A 193 6.65 22.52 -4.90
CA ALA A 193 6.49 23.96 -4.86
C ALA A 193 6.31 24.59 -6.24
N ARG A 194 7.01 24.10 -7.27
CA ARG A 194 7.05 24.70 -8.60
C ARG A 194 5.94 24.23 -9.54
N THR A 195 5.47 22.99 -9.37
CA THR A 195 4.51 22.38 -10.31
C THR A 195 3.08 22.37 -9.82
N ASN A 196 2.83 22.85 -8.60
CA ASN A 196 1.52 22.77 -7.93
C ASN A 196 0.95 21.33 -7.84
N CYS A 197 1.74 20.30 -8.13
CA CYS A 197 1.25 18.91 -8.16
C CYS A 197 0.67 18.47 -6.80
N TYR A 198 1.21 18.97 -5.69
CA TYR A 198 0.69 18.72 -4.35
C TYR A 198 -0.70 19.34 -4.13
N ALA A 199 -0.92 20.55 -4.62
CA ALA A 199 -2.23 21.22 -4.56
C ALA A 199 -3.23 20.53 -5.49
N ALA A 200 -2.80 20.20 -6.72
CA ALA A 200 -3.62 19.48 -7.70
C ALA A 200 -4.05 18.11 -7.17
N ALA A 201 -3.13 17.34 -6.60
CA ALA A 201 -3.45 16.05 -5.98
C ALA A 201 -4.50 16.20 -4.86
N GLY A 202 -4.41 17.28 -4.07
CA GLY A 202 -5.36 17.57 -3.00
C GLY A 202 -6.75 17.99 -3.46
N ALA A 203 -6.89 18.51 -4.69
CA ALA A 203 -8.16 18.91 -5.28
C ALA A 203 -8.90 17.75 -5.99
N MET A 204 -8.23 16.62 -6.20
CA MET A 204 -8.82 15.43 -6.81
C MET A 204 -9.61 14.60 -5.77
N GLU A 205 -10.40 13.65 -6.25
CA GLU A 205 -11.05 12.65 -5.42
C GLU A 205 -10.01 11.96 -4.51
N ASN A 206 -10.35 11.73 -3.24
CA ASN A 206 -9.43 11.23 -2.21
C ASN A 206 -8.18 12.10 -1.98
N GLY A 207 -8.30 13.42 -2.17
CA GLY A 207 -7.17 14.35 -2.16
C GLY A 207 -6.32 14.32 -0.88
N ALA A 208 -6.90 14.00 0.27
CA ALA A 208 -6.14 13.82 1.52
C ALA A 208 -5.18 12.63 1.43
N ALA A 209 -5.65 11.48 0.91
CA ALA A 209 -4.84 10.29 0.72
C ALA A 209 -3.74 10.52 -0.32
N ARG A 210 -4.07 11.20 -1.43
CA ARG A 210 -3.09 11.55 -2.48
C ARG A 210 -1.97 12.43 -1.94
N ARG A 211 -2.30 13.46 -1.14
CA ARG A 211 -1.29 14.29 -0.48
C ARG A 211 -0.42 13.50 0.49
N GLU A 212 -1.03 12.55 1.19
CA GLU A 212 -0.27 11.67 2.08
C GLU A 212 0.69 10.76 1.29
N ASN A 213 0.30 10.21 0.15
CA ASN A 213 1.19 9.45 -0.72
C ASN A 213 2.40 10.28 -1.19
N LEU A 214 2.19 11.55 -1.55
CA LEU A 214 3.29 12.46 -1.91
C LEU A 214 4.22 12.77 -0.72
N ARG A 215 3.68 12.91 0.50
CA ARG A 215 4.53 13.06 1.71
C ARG A 215 5.36 11.81 1.98
N ARG A 216 4.73 10.63 1.88
CA ARG A 216 5.41 9.34 2.03
C ARG A 216 6.52 9.17 0.99
N PHE A 217 6.28 9.59 -0.24
CA PHE A 217 7.30 9.57 -1.28
C PHE A 217 8.49 10.49 -0.98
N ALA A 218 8.26 11.70 -0.46
CA ALA A 218 9.33 12.58 -0.02
C ALA A 218 10.12 12.00 1.16
N ALA A 219 9.44 11.36 2.12
CA ALA A 219 10.10 10.67 3.23
C ALA A 219 10.92 9.45 2.75
N PHE A 220 10.42 8.70 1.77
CA PHE A 220 11.14 7.60 1.12
C PHE A 220 12.41 8.11 0.41
N ALA A 221 12.31 9.26 -0.28
CA ALA A 221 13.47 9.90 -0.91
C ALA A 221 14.51 10.35 0.15
N ALA A 222 14.09 10.84 1.30
CA ALA A 222 14.99 11.19 2.40
C ALA A 222 15.68 9.96 2.99
N ALA A 223 14.94 8.88 3.22
CA ALA A 223 15.47 7.62 3.77
C ALA A 223 16.45 6.93 2.81
N SER A 224 16.26 7.05 1.49
CA SER A 224 17.14 6.46 0.50
C SER A 224 18.58 6.98 0.59
N SER A 225 18.76 8.23 1.00
CA SER A 225 20.09 8.83 1.19
C SER A 225 20.88 8.15 2.32
N GLN A 226 20.19 7.62 3.34
CA GLN A 226 20.81 6.86 4.44
C GLN A 226 21.21 5.44 4.01
N SER A 227 20.55 4.90 2.98
CA SER A 227 20.83 3.56 2.43
C SER A 227 21.98 3.56 1.39
N GLY A 228 22.72 4.66 1.24
CA GLY A 228 23.85 4.78 0.31
C GLY A 228 23.47 5.16 -1.12
N ALA A 229 22.21 5.45 -1.40
CA ALA A 229 21.76 5.95 -2.70
C ALA A 229 22.06 7.47 -2.81
N ALA A 230 23.31 7.82 -3.08
CA ALA A 230 23.70 9.21 -3.26
C ALA A 230 23.35 9.72 -4.67
N GLY A 231 22.64 10.86 -4.73
CA GLY A 231 22.26 11.52 -5.98
C GLY A 231 21.02 10.95 -6.67
N LEU A 232 20.53 11.71 -7.66
CA LEU A 232 19.27 11.43 -8.33
C LEU A 232 19.23 10.06 -9.04
N SER A 233 20.27 9.74 -9.82
CA SER A 233 20.33 8.48 -10.58
C SER A 233 20.31 7.24 -9.68
N ALA A 234 20.96 7.30 -8.52
CA ALA A 234 20.93 6.21 -7.55
C ALA A 234 19.55 6.08 -6.91
N PHE A 235 18.91 7.20 -6.59
CA PHE A 235 17.55 7.22 -6.07
C PHE A 235 16.52 6.66 -7.07
N VAL A 236 16.60 7.05 -8.35
CA VAL A 236 15.70 6.52 -9.40
C VAL A 236 15.81 5.00 -9.48
N ARG A 237 17.02 4.44 -9.53
CA ARG A 237 17.22 2.98 -9.53
C ARG A 237 16.71 2.32 -8.25
N TYR A 238 16.87 2.96 -7.10
CA TYR A 238 16.35 2.46 -5.83
C TYR A 238 14.81 2.42 -5.82
N ALA A 239 14.17 3.49 -6.33
CA ALA A 239 12.72 3.56 -6.46
C ALA A 239 12.18 2.54 -7.47
N ASP A 240 12.87 2.32 -8.59
CA ASP A 240 12.50 1.30 -9.58
C ASP A 240 12.56 -0.12 -8.98
N ALA A 241 13.62 -0.43 -8.24
CA ALA A 241 13.73 -1.70 -7.54
C ALA A 241 12.64 -1.88 -6.47
N ALA A 242 12.33 -0.82 -5.72
CA ALA A 242 11.26 -0.83 -4.73
C ALA A 242 9.88 -1.07 -5.37
N GLN A 243 9.58 -0.45 -6.51
CA GLN A 243 8.34 -0.71 -7.26
C GLN A 243 8.23 -2.17 -7.75
N GLN A 244 9.34 -2.77 -8.22
CA GLN A 244 9.36 -4.16 -8.70
C GLN A 244 9.18 -5.18 -7.57
N THR A 245 9.72 -4.91 -6.40
CA THR A 245 9.65 -5.82 -5.24
C THR A 245 8.43 -5.59 -4.35
N GLY A 246 7.61 -4.57 -4.64
CA GLY A 246 6.53 -4.13 -3.77
C GLY A 246 7.03 -3.59 -2.41
N ALA A 247 8.32 -3.27 -2.31
CA ALA A 247 8.94 -2.78 -1.08
C ALA A 247 8.40 -1.39 -0.66
N GLY A 248 7.79 -0.65 -1.57
CA GLY A 248 7.05 0.57 -1.26
C GLY A 248 5.81 0.33 -0.39
N SER A 249 5.28 -0.90 -0.38
CA SER A 249 4.20 -1.30 0.52
C SER A 249 4.67 -1.64 1.93
N GLY A 250 6.00 -1.77 2.16
CA GLY A 250 6.59 -2.28 3.40
C GLY A 250 7.34 -1.27 4.28
N ALA A 251 7.61 -0.07 3.79
CA ALA A 251 8.45 0.89 4.50
C ALA A 251 7.60 1.81 5.39
N ALA A 252 7.75 1.61 6.68
CA ALA A 252 7.17 2.25 7.85
C ALA A 252 5.74 1.82 8.19
N PRO A 253 5.48 1.49 9.46
CA PRO A 253 4.12 1.29 9.93
C PRO A 253 3.36 2.59 9.68
N VAL A 254 2.32 2.52 8.85
CA VAL A 254 1.44 3.67 8.63
C VAL A 254 0.76 3.92 9.96
N ARG A 255 1.22 4.92 10.68
CA ARG A 255 0.43 5.46 11.76
C ARG A 255 -0.83 6.02 11.11
N ALA A 256 -1.97 5.41 11.41
CA ALA A 256 -3.24 5.97 10.95
C ALA A 256 -3.25 7.47 11.26
N PRO A 257 -3.79 8.32 10.38
CA PRO A 257 -3.98 9.73 10.69
C PRO A 257 -4.69 9.85 12.03
N GLU A 258 -4.23 10.77 12.90
CA GLU A 258 -4.77 10.92 14.25
C GLU A 258 -6.31 10.99 14.24
N GLY A 259 -6.93 10.27 15.17
CA GLY A 259 -8.37 10.28 15.34
C GLY A 259 -9.18 9.45 14.35
N ARG A 260 -8.59 8.53 13.60
CA ARG A 260 -9.28 7.65 12.66
C ARG A 260 -9.13 6.18 13.03
N VAL A 261 -10.21 5.42 12.87
CA VAL A 261 -10.16 3.95 12.94
C VAL A 261 -9.25 3.44 11.82
N CYS A 262 -8.34 2.55 12.16
CA CYS A 262 -7.46 1.93 11.17
C CYS A 262 -8.03 0.58 10.71
N ILE A 263 -8.15 0.36 9.40
CA ILE A 263 -8.42 -0.97 8.83
C ILE A 263 -7.13 -1.46 8.19
N MET A 264 -6.68 -2.67 8.57
CA MET A 264 -5.50 -3.30 7.96
C MET A 264 -5.61 -4.82 7.93
N THR A 265 -4.70 -5.47 7.20
CA THR A 265 -4.65 -6.94 7.26
C THR A 265 -3.85 -7.41 8.48
N VAL A 266 -4.17 -8.62 8.98
CA VAL A 266 -3.44 -9.28 10.08
C VAL A 266 -1.93 -9.30 9.81
N HIS A 267 -1.50 -9.56 8.57
CA HIS A 267 -0.07 -9.56 8.23
C HIS A 267 0.59 -8.18 8.36
N ARG A 268 -0.16 -7.11 8.06
CA ARG A 268 0.34 -5.72 8.16
C ARG A 268 0.43 -5.23 9.59
N SER A 269 -0.39 -5.77 10.50
CA SER A 269 -0.37 -5.39 11.90
C SER A 269 0.82 -5.97 12.68
N LYS A 270 1.59 -6.89 12.08
CA LYS A 270 2.74 -7.51 12.75
C LYS A 270 3.75 -6.46 13.23
N GLY A 271 3.98 -6.43 14.54
CA GLY A 271 4.87 -5.45 15.18
C GLY A 271 4.24 -4.10 15.49
N LEU A 272 2.93 -3.94 15.25
CA LEU A 272 2.15 -2.77 15.69
C LEU A 272 1.35 -3.10 16.94
N GLU A 273 1.08 -2.08 17.74
CA GLU A 273 0.29 -2.17 18.97
C GLU A 273 -0.84 -1.18 18.92
N PHE A 274 -2.06 -1.64 19.16
CA PHE A 274 -3.26 -0.81 19.25
C PHE A 274 -3.95 -1.05 20.59
N PRO A 275 -4.49 -0.01 21.23
CA PRO A 275 -5.25 -0.15 22.47
C PRO A 275 -6.48 -1.05 22.33
N VAL A 276 -7.17 -0.97 21.18
CA VAL A 276 -8.34 -1.78 20.85
C VAL A 276 -8.13 -2.44 19.48
N VAL A 277 -8.26 -3.76 19.44
CA VAL A 277 -8.14 -4.55 18.21
C VAL A 277 -9.43 -5.33 18.01
N ILE A 278 -10.03 -5.20 16.84
CA ILE A 278 -11.20 -5.97 16.42
C ILE A 278 -10.78 -6.86 15.25
N LEU A 279 -10.77 -8.17 15.47
CA LEU A 279 -10.59 -9.15 14.41
C LEU A 279 -11.96 -9.43 13.78
N ALA A 280 -12.12 -9.07 12.52
CA ALA A 280 -13.37 -9.16 11.79
C ALA A 280 -13.26 -10.10 10.59
N ASP A 281 -14.39 -10.48 9.98
CA ASP A 281 -14.49 -11.40 8.83
C ASP A 281 -13.78 -12.74 9.08
N THR A 282 -13.96 -13.30 10.28
CA THR A 282 -13.32 -14.55 10.69
C THR A 282 -13.95 -15.79 10.05
N GLN A 283 -15.09 -15.66 9.35
CA GLN A 283 -15.79 -16.74 8.65
C GLN A 283 -15.07 -17.24 7.39
N HIS A 284 -14.08 -16.51 6.90
CA HIS A 284 -13.34 -16.88 5.68
C HIS A 284 -12.46 -18.10 5.93
N SER A 285 -12.71 -19.18 5.20
CA SER A 285 -11.86 -20.37 5.19
C SER A 285 -10.48 -20.10 4.60
N PHE A 286 -9.49 -20.89 4.99
CA PHE A 286 -8.13 -20.77 4.47
C PHE A 286 -8.06 -21.08 2.98
N ASN A 287 -7.24 -20.31 2.24
CA ASN A 287 -7.05 -20.51 0.82
C ASN A 287 -6.19 -21.75 0.57
N LEU A 288 -6.80 -22.81 0.04
CA LEU A 288 -6.11 -24.06 -0.30
C LEU A 288 -5.57 -24.08 -1.75
N ARG A 289 -5.51 -22.93 -2.44
CA ARG A 289 -5.02 -22.87 -3.84
C ARG A 289 -3.58 -23.34 -3.96
N ASP A 290 -2.74 -23.05 -2.98
CA ASP A 290 -1.34 -23.49 -3.00
C ASP A 290 -1.21 -25.02 -2.98
N ALA A 291 -2.16 -25.73 -2.39
CA ALA A 291 -2.25 -27.20 -2.43
C ALA A 291 -2.73 -27.74 -3.80
N ALA A 292 -3.15 -26.87 -4.72
CA ALA A 292 -3.59 -27.26 -6.07
C ALA A 292 -2.52 -27.01 -7.16
N GLU A 293 -1.35 -26.47 -6.79
CA GLU A 293 -0.25 -26.20 -7.70
C GLU A 293 0.32 -27.49 -8.30
N ASN A 294 0.85 -27.38 -9.52
CA ASN A 294 1.46 -28.53 -10.23
C ASN A 294 2.77 -29.00 -9.63
N VAL A 295 3.44 -28.14 -8.87
CA VAL A 295 4.66 -28.43 -8.13
C VAL A 295 4.44 -28.00 -6.68
N LEU A 296 4.55 -28.94 -5.77
CA LEU A 296 4.39 -28.70 -4.34
C LEU A 296 5.72 -28.94 -3.62
N PHE A 297 6.02 -28.08 -2.67
CA PHE A 297 7.16 -28.23 -1.77
C PHE A 297 6.68 -28.36 -0.33
N HIS A 298 7.31 -29.27 0.41
CA HIS A 298 7.04 -29.45 1.82
C HIS A 298 8.36 -29.65 2.57
N PRO A 299 8.58 -28.96 3.71
CA PRO A 299 9.88 -29.01 4.42
C PRO A 299 10.34 -30.41 4.81
N LYS A 300 9.39 -31.31 5.16
CA LYS A 300 9.69 -32.68 5.61
C LYS A 300 9.58 -33.73 4.49
N LEU A 301 8.72 -33.48 3.47
CA LEU A 301 8.42 -34.47 2.42
C LEU A 301 9.13 -34.17 1.09
N GLY A 302 9.81 -33.01 0.99
CA GLY A 302 10.53 -32.62 -0.22
C GLY A 302 9.62 -32.02 -1.29
N ALA A 303 9.84 -32.38 -2.55
CA ALA A 303 9.12 -31.86 -3.70
C ALA A 303 8.24 -32.94 -4.38
N GLY A 304 7.03 -32.55 -4.75
CA GLY A 304 6.10 -33.37 -5.53
C GLY A 304 5.60 -32.62 -6.75
N LEU A 305 5.52 -33.30 -7.89
CA LEU A 305 5.13 -32.68 -9.15
C LEU A 305 4.05 -33.50 -9.88
N THR A 306 3.29 -32.83 -10.73
CA THR A 306 2.41 -33.48 -11.70
C THR A 306 3.21 -33.78 -12.98
N LEU A 307 2.89 -34.87 -13.65
CA LEU A 307 3.47 -35.25 -14.93
C LEU A 307 2.42 -35.06 -16.02
N ARG A 308 2.85 -34.56 -17.16
CA ARG A 308 1.99 -34.45 -18.34
C ARG A 308 2.14 -35.69 -19.18
N GLY A 309 1.07 -36.46 -19.39
CA GLY A 309 1.01 -37.61 -20.26
C GLY A 309 -0.01 -37.42 -21.39
N ALA A 310 -0.17 -38.43 -22.24
CA ALA A 310 -1.06 -38.39 -23.41
C ALA A 310 -2.55 -38.14 -23.07
N GLY A 311 -2.98 -38.44 -21.85
CA GLY A 311 -4.37 -38.25 -21.37
C GLY A 311 -4.57 -37.08 -20.39
N GLY A 312 -3.56 -36.20 -20.17
CA GLY A 312 -3.67 -35.08 -19.27
C GLY A 312 -2.56 -34.99 -18.21
N LEU A 313 -2.84 -34.29 -17.10
CA LEU A 313 -1.94 -34.16 -15.96
C LEU A 313 -2.18 -35.27 -14.93
N TYR A 314 -1.11 -35.91 -14.50
CA TYR A 314 -1.13 -36.99 -13.51
C TYR A 314 -0.34 -36.60 -12.28
N ALA A 315 -0.98 -36.61 -11.12
CA ALA A 315 -0.31 -36.36 -9.86
C ALA A 315 0.55 -37.57 -9.46
N THR A 316 1.83 -37.31 -9.20
CA THR A 316 2.75 -38.35 -8.68
C THR A 316 2.42 -38.70 -7.22
N ALA A 317 2.90 -39.84 -6.73
CA ALA A 317 2.70 -40.23 -5.34
C ALA A 317 3.27 -39.18 -4.35
N PRO A 318 4.49 -38.62 -4.55
CA PRO A 318 4.98 -37.50 -3.74
C PRO A 318 4.06 -36.27 -3.77
N HIS A 319 3.55 -35.90 -4.96
CA HIS A 319 2.63 -34.76 -5.07
C HIS A 319 1.35 -34.98 -4.24
N ARG A 320 0.76 -36.17 -4.32
CA ARG A 320 -0.45 -36.51 -3.51
C ARG A 320 -0.17 -36.53 -2.02
N ALA A 321 0.97 -37.05 -1.61
CA ALA A 321 1.36 -37.09 -0.20
C ALA A 321 1.56 -35.67 0.37
N ILE A 322 2.27 -34.81 -0.39
CA ILE A 322 2.48 -33.41 0.00
C ILE A 322 1.16 -32.67 0.04
N LYS A 323 0.30 -32.84 -0.97
CA LYS A 323 -1.03 -32.22 -0.98
C LYS A 323 -1.85 -32.57 0.26
N LEU A 324 -1.87 -33.82 0.65
CA LEU A 324 -2.58 -34.26 1.87
C LEU A 324 -1.97 -33.64 3.15
N ALA A 325 -0.65 -33.59 3.23
CA ALA A 325 0.06 -33.00 4.37
C ALA A 325 -0.24 -31.49 4.48
N VAL A 326 -0.09 -30.74 3.39
CA VAL A 326 -0.36 -29.30 3.32
C VAL A 326 -1.82 -29.01 3.66
N THR A 327 -2.76 -29.80 3.14
CA THR A 327 -4.18 -29.63 3.45
C THR A 327 -4.46 -29.88 4.93
N ALA A 328 -3.87 -30.91 5.51
CA ALA A 328 -4.05 -31.22 6.94
C ALA A 328 -3.41 -30.16 7.86
N GLU A 329 -2.25 -29.63 7.47
CA GLU A 329 -1.58 -28.53 8.19
C GLU A 329 -2.40 -27.25 8.12
N SER A 330 -2.94 -26.91 6.94
CA SER A 330 -3.81 -25.73 6.77
C SER A 330 -5.09 -25.82 7.62
N VAL A 331 -5.74 -26.98 7.64
CA VAL A 331 -6.92 -27.21 8.52
C VAL A 331 -6.52 -27.11 10.01
N SER A 332 -5.35 -27.62 10.36
CA SER A 332 -4.85 -27.50 11.75
C SER A 332 -4.54 -26.06 12.14
N GLU A 333 -4.03 -25.24 11.22
CA GLU A 333 -3.84 -23.79 11.43
C GLU A 333 -5.17 -23.05 11.54
N GLU A 334 -6.15 -23.38 10.69
CA GLU A 334 -7.51 -22.81 10.75
C GLU A 334 -8.17 -23.05 12.12
N MET A 335 -7.91 -24.18 12.73
CA MET A 335 -8.41 -24.53 14.09
C MET A 335 -7.65 -23.82 15.22
N ARG A 336 -6.51 -23.18 14.95
CA ARG A 336 -5.70 -22.45 15.95
C ARG A 336 -6.01 -20.94 15.97
N VAL A 337 -6.66 -20.42 14.95
CA VAL A 337 -7.11 -19.04 14.86
C VAL A 337 -8.53 -18.91 15.39
#